data_8a33c033407c25613fe50c29b8f8f071
#
_entry.id   8a33c033407c25613fe50c29b8f8f071
#
_cell.length_a   1.000
_cell.length_b   1.000
_cell.length_c   1.000
_cell.angle_alpha   90.00
_cell.angle_beta   90.00
_cell.angle_gamma   90.00
#
_symmetry.space_group_name_H-M   'P 1'
#
loop_
_entity.id
_entity.type
_entity.pdbx_description
1 polymer ?
#
loop_
_entity_poly.entity_id
_entity_poly.type
_entity_poly.pdbx_seq_one_letter_code
_entity_poly.pdbx_strand_id
1 'polypeptide(L)' 'MLDGQWHDAATKLDLAKAYQEMGDVEGAREILQEVLHEGDDQQKSEAQSLLAKLG' A
#
# COMPACT_ATOMS: atom_id res chain seq x y z
N MET A 1 -4.10 -20.65 -2.48
CA MET A 1 -3.57 -20.50 -1.20
C MET A 1 -3.20 -19.07 -0.86
N LEU A 2 -2.17 -18.53 -1.43
CA LEU A 2 -1.82 -17.15 -1.16
C LEU A 2 -2.48 -16.16 -2.11
N ASP A 3 -3.13 -16.66 -3.13
CA ASP A 3 -3.54 -15.81 -4.22
C ASP A 3 -4.50 -14.71 -3.79
N GLY A 4 -5.57 -15.07 -3.12
CA GLY A 4 -6.56 -14.11 -2.75
C GLY A 4 -6.04 -13.08 -1.78
N GLN A 5 -5.27 -13.54 -0.79
CA GLN A 5 -4.75 -12.65 0.24
C GLN A 5 -3.59 -11.81 -0.27
N TRP A 6 -2.87 -12.36 -1.23
CA TRP A 6 -1.72 -11.67 -1.78
C TRP A 6 -2.11 -10.39 -2.50
N HIS A 7 -3.36 -10.34 -2.96
CA HIS A 7 -3.80 -9.21 -3.77
C HIS A 7 -4.76 -8.29 -3.03
N ASP A 8 -5.04 -8.53 -1.75
CA ASP A 8 -5.98 -7.66 -1.08
C ASP A 8 -5.28 -6.41 -0.57
N ALA A 9 -6.09 -5.40 -0.22
CA ALA A 9 -5.56 -4.10 0.13
C ALA A 9 -4.72 -4.15 1.41
N ALA A 10 -5.09 -5.01 2.36
CA ALA A 10 -4.32 -5.11 3.59
C ALA A 10 -2.92 -5.61 3.32
N THR A 11 -2.79 -6.62 2.47
CA THR A 11 -1.47 -7.13 2.09
C THR A 11 -0.67 -6.07 1.36
N LYS A 12 -1.34 -5.31 0.49
CA LYS A 12 -0.65 -4.27 -0.26
C LYS A 12 -0.15 -3.16 0.66
N LEU A 13 -0.90 -2.83 1.71
CA LEU A 13 -0.40 -1.86 2.67
C LEU A 13 0.89 -2.33 3.33
N ASP A 14 0.93 -3.58 3.74
CA ASP A 14 2.15 -4.13 4.33
C ASP A 14 3.30 -4.13 3.34
N LEU A 15 3.01 -4.50 2.10
CA LEU A 15 4.03 -4.54 1.07
C LEU A 15 4.58 -3.15 0.81
N ALA A 16 3.72 -2.15 0.79
CA ALA A 16 4.16 -0.78 0.58
C ALA A 16 5.09 -0.32 1.68
N LYS A 17 4.81 -0.72 2.92
CA LYS A 17 5.68 -0.36 4.03
C LYS A 17 7.06 -0.98 3.87
N ALA A 18 7.12 -2.22 3.39
CA ALA A 18 8.40 -2.87 3.16
C ALA A 18 9.19 -2.16 2.07
N TYR A 19 8.51 -1.76 1.00
CA TYR A 19 9.16 -1.02 -0.06
C TYR A 19 9.69 0.32 0.44
N GLN A 20 8.91 0.97 1.30
CA GLN A 20 9.34 2.23 1.89
C GLN A 20 10.61 2.05 2.71
N GLU A 21 10.69 0.97 3.47
CA GLU A 21 11.87 0.71 4.28
C GLU A 21 13.10 0.43 3.44
N MET A 22 12.89 -0.15 2.27
CA MET A 22 13.99 -0.39 1.34
C MET A 22 14.44 0.88 0.62
N GLY A 23 13.69 1.95 0.77
CA GLY A 23 13.99 3.16 0.04
C GLY A 23 13.37 3.20 -1.35
N ASP A 24 12.52 2.25 -1.70
CA ASP A 24 11.87 2.21 -3.00
C ASP A 24 10.59 3.01 -2.95
N VAL A 25 10.74 4.32 -3.04
CA VAL A 25 9.61 5.24 -2.90
C VAL A 25 8.61 5.05 -4.02
N GLU A 26 9.08 4.86 -5.24
CA GLU A 26 8.18 4.73 -6.37
C GLU A 26 7.37 3.45 -6.30
N GLY A 27 8.01 2.35 -5.91
CA GLY A 27 7.30 1.09 -5.74
C GLY A 27 6.24 1.19 -4.67
N ALA A 28 6.59 1.81 -3.54
CA ALA A 28 5.62 1.99 -2.47
C ALA A 28 4.45 2.84 -2.94
N ARG A 29 4.73 3.90 -3.67
CA ARG A 29 3.68 4.79 -4.16
C ARG A 29 2.70 4.07 -5.08
N GLU A 30 3.21 3.26 -5.99
CA GLU A 30 2.34 2.54 -6.89
C GLU A 30 1.43 1.58 -6.14
N ILE A 31 1.99 0.89 -5.17
CA ILE A 31 1.20 -0.06 -4.40
C ILE A 31 0.15 0.66 -3.59
N LEU A 32 0.50 1.80 -3.00
CA LEU A 32 -0.46 2.57 -2.22
C LEU A 32 -1.59 3.11 -3.08
N GLN A 33 -1.29 3.48 -4.32
CA GLN A 33 -2.34 3.93 -5.22
C GLN A 33 -3.34 2.81 -5.53
N GLU A 34 -2.87 1.58 -5.62
CA GLU A 34 -3.78 0.47 -5.80
C GLU A 34 -4.70 0.30 -4.60
N VAL A 35 -4.18 0.53 -3.41
CA VAL A 35 -5.02 0.48 -2.22
C VAL A 35 -6.09 1.56 -2.27
N LEU A 36 -5.75 2.73 -2.79
CA LEU A 36 -6.74 3.80 -2.92
C LEU A 36 -7.90 3.41 -3.83
N HIS A 37 -7.66 2.51 -4.77
CA HIS A 37 -8.70 2.07 -5.68
C HIS A 37 -9.53 0.92 -5.12
N GLU A 38 -8.92 0.02 -4.39
CA GLU A 38 -9.61 -1.21 -4.01
C GLU A 38 -9.83 -1.35 -2.50
N GLY A 39 -9.20 -0.53 -1.69
CA GLY A 39 -9.35 -0.64 -0.25
C GLY A 39 -10.65 -0.04 0.25
N ASP A 40 -10.99 -0.35 1.51
CA ASP A 40 -12.11 0.32 2.16
C ASP A 40 -11.68 1.68 2.68
N ASP A 41 -12.59 2.39 3.34
CA ASP A 41 -12.30 3.75 3.79
C ASP A 41 -11.11 3.82 4.72
N GLN A 42 -11.01 2.87 5.64
CA GLN A 42 -9.91 2.86 6.57
C GLN A 42 -8.59 2.59 5.87
N GLN A 43 -8.59 1.65 4.95
CA GLN A 43 -7.39 1.32 4.20
C GLN A 43 -6.96 2.46 3.30
N LYS A 44 -7.93 3.14 2.68
CA LYS A 44 -7.60 4.29 1.86
C LYS A 44 -6.99 5.41 2.69
N SER A 45 -7.52 5.63 3.88
CA SER A 45 -6.99 6.66 4.76
C SER A 45 -5.55 6.33 5.15
N GLU A 46 -5.29 5.08 5.45
CA GLU A 46 -3.95 4.66 5.81
C GLU A 46 -2.98 4.81 4.62
N ALA A 47 -3.45 4.46 3.44
CA ALA A 47 -2.62 4.63 2.25
C ALA A 47 -2.29 6.09 2.00
N GLN A 48 -3.25 6.98 2.21
CA GLN A 48 -3.00 8.40 2.04
C GLN A 48 -1.97 8.91 3.04
N SER A 49 -2.03 8.43 4.28
CA SER A 49 -1.04 8.81 5.28
C SER A 49 0.35 8.37 4.88
N LEU A 50 0.46 7.15 4.37
CA LEU A 50 1.76 6.65 3.93
C LEU A 50 2.28 7.41 2.73
N LEU A 51 1.40 7.75 1.79
CA LEU A 51 1.80 8.55 0.64
C LEU A 51 2.34 9.90 1.07
N ALA A 52 1.72 10.52 2.07
CA ALA A 52 2.18 11.79 2.56
C ALA A 52 3.59 11.68 3.15
N LYS A 53 3.89 10.57 3.78
CA LYS A 53 5.22 10.37 4.34
C LYS A 53 6.28 10.15 3.27
N LEU A 54 5.89 9.62 2.14
CA LEU A 54 6.84 9.41 1.06
C LEU A 54 7.27 10.70 0.40
N GLY A 55 6.39 11.65 0.45
CA GLY A 55 6.68 12.79 -0.18
C GLY A 55 6.67 13.87 -0.41
#